data_1565c7a8f2ffb16cf35b8a7e053fad74
#
_entry.id   1565c7a8f2ffb16cf35b8a7e053fad74
#
_cell.length_a   1.000
_cell.length_b   1.000
_cell.length_c   1.000
_cell.angle_alpha   90.00
_cell.angle_beta   90.00
_cell.angle_gamma   90.00
#
_symmetry.space_group_name_H-M   'P 1'
#
loop_
_entity.id
_entity.type
_entity.pdbx_description
1 polymer ?
#
loop_
_entity_poly.entity_id
_entity_poly.type
_entity_poly.pdbx_seq_one_letter_code
_entity_poly.pdbx_strand_id
1 'polypeptide(L)'
;AWTTWGQKFHDVLADEPLRAAASQAAGREVALAELRFTDDPAVSAVLDRAATALGELVVLAKQFWGPEKILLTGEGIVHFEDRMDRVRRVVSERRFEDIDPPELVVAEQDFHAWARGAAALATRLSLEY
;
A
#
# COMPACT_ATOMS: atom_id res chain seq x y z
N ALA A 1 -4.46 -10.10 -8.52
CA ALA A 1 -3.59 -10.72 -7.53
C ALA A 1 -4.18 -10.68 -6.12
N TRP A 2 -3.69 -11.52 -5.26
CA TRP A 2 -4.24 -11.78 -3.95
C TRP A 2 -3.17 -11.70 -2.88
N THR A 3 -3.55 -11.22 -1.69
CA THR A 3 -2.71 -11.30 -0.51
C THR A 3 -2.48 -12.75 -0.10
N THR A 4 -1.53 -12.98 0.78
CA THR A 4 -1.28 -14.34 1.30
C THR A 4 -2.44 -14.88 2.12
N TRP A 5 -3.31 -14.02 2.65
CA TRP A 5 -4.53 -14.45 3.38
C TRP A 5 -5.79 -14.50 2.53
N GLY A 6 -5.66 -14.39 1.19
CA GLY A 6 -6.76 -14.67 0.27
C GLY A 6 -7.70 -13.52 -0.05
N GLN A 7 -7.29 -12.27 0.14
CA GLN A 7 -8.04 -11.09 -0.29
C GLN A 7 -7.42 -10.48 -1.55
N LYS A 8 -8.22 -9.89 -2.42
CA LYS A 8 -7.71 -9.13 -3.55
C LYS A 8 -7.04 -7.86 -3.05
N PHE A 9 -5.92 -7.48 -3.65
CA PHE A 9 -5.22 -6.25 -3.27
C PHE A 9 -6.11 -5.02 -3.42
N HIS A 10 -6.92 -4.95 -4.47
CA HIS A 10 -7.88 -3.87 -4.63
C HIS A 10 -8.82 -3.72 -3.43
N ASP A 11 -9.32 -4.83 -2.90
CA ASP A 11 -10.26 -4.82 -1.78
C ASP A 11 -9.62 -4.42 -0.45
N VAL A 12 -8.29 -4.46 -0.37
CA VAL A 12 -7.56 -4.07 0.84
C VAL A 12 -6.97 -2.67 0.73
N LEU A 13 -6.52 -2.28 -0.46
CA LEU A 13 -5.71 -1.08 -0.66
C LEU A 13 -6.46 0.12 -1.24
N ALA A 14 -7.55 -0.09 -1.98
CA ALA A 14 -8.30 1.02 -2.55
C ALA A 14 -9.04 1.81 -1.46
N ASP A 15 -9.21 3.11 -1.68
CA ASP A 15 -9.72 4.04 -0.67
C ASP A 15 -11.07 3.63 -0.10
N GLU A 16 -12.05 3.34 -0.93
CA GLU A 16 -13.39 3.00 -0.45
C GLU A 16 -13.46 1.65 0.27
N PRO A 17 -12.88 0.56 -0.24
CA PRO A 17 -12.78 -0.68 0.52
C PRO A 17 -12.03 -0.53 1.85
N LEU A 18 -10.97 0.27 1.87
CA LEU A 18 -10.20 0.52 3.07
C LEU A 18 -11.03 1.27 4.11
N ARG A 19 -11.73 2.32 3.68
CA ARG A 19 -12.63 3.10 4.54
C ARG A 19 -13.76 2.22 5.09
N ALA A 20 -14.36 1.40 4.24
CA ALA A 20 -15.43 0.48 4.64
C ALA A 20 -14.94 -0.53 5.68
N ALA A 21 -13.76 -1.10 5.49
CA ALA A 21 -13.16 -2.02 6.44
C ALA A 21 -12.88 -1.35 7.79
N ALA A 22 -12.37 -0.12 7.75
CA ALA A 22 -12.13 0.67 8.97
C ALA A 22 -13.43 0.96 9.72
N SER A 23 -14.47 1.35 8.99
CA SER A 23 -15.80 1.62 9.57
C SER A 23 -16.38 0.38 10.22
N GLN A 24 -16.28 -0.76 9.57
CA GLN A 24 -16.77 -2.02 10.10
C GLN A 24 -15.99 -2.43 11.36
N ALA A 25 -14.69 -2.30 11.35
CA ALA A 25 -13.85 -2.65 12.49
C ALA A 25 -14.10 -1.75 13.70
N ALA A 26 -14.33 -0.47 13.46
CA ALA A 26 -14.59 0.52 14.51
C ALA A 26 -16.02 0.48 15.04
N GLY A 27 -16.95 -0.13 14.30
CA GLY A 27 -18.38 -0.14 14.65
C GLY A 27 -19.04 1.23 14.50
N ARG A 28 -18.49 2.09 13.68
CA ARG A 28 -19.00 3.44 13.40
C ARG A 28 -18.57 3.87 12.01
N GLU A 29 -19.21 4.91 11.48
CA GLU A 29 -18.77 5.50 10.23
C GLU A 29 -17.42 6.19 10.41
N VAL A 30 -16.44 5.80 9.60
CA VAL A 30 -15.10 6.39 9.60
C VAL A 30 -14.89 7.12 8.27
N ALA A 31 -14.55 8.40 8.35
CA ALA A 31 -14.25 9.19 7.15
C ALA A 31 -12.85 8.86 6.63
N LEU A 32 -12.66 8.98 5.33
CA LEU A 32 -11.36 8.71 4.69
C LEU A 32 -10.25 9.59 5.30
N ALA A 33 -10.55 10.84 5.60
CA ALA A 33 -9.58 11.77 6.18
C ALA A 33 -9.13 11.38 7.60
N GLU A 34 -9.90 10.57 8.31
CA GLU A 34 -9.54 10.10 9.65
C GLU A 34 -8.46 9.01 9.64
N LEU A 35 -8.28 8.32 8.53
CA LEU A 35 -7.42 7.12 8.49
C LEU A 35 -5.98 7.43 8.82
N ARG A 36 -5.45 8.53 8.31
CA ARG A 36 -4.03 8.88 8.46
C ARG A 36 -3.61 9.10 9.91
N PHE A 37 -4.46 9.76 10.69
CA PHE A 37 -4.14 10.19 12.05
C PHE A 37 -5.02 9.53 13.10
N THR A 38 -5.47 8.32 12.82
CA THR A 38 -6.37 7.63 13.74
C THR A 38 -5.69 7.24 15.07
N ASP A 39 -6.41 7.45 16.17
CA ASP A 39 -6.04 6.93 17.49
C ASP A 39 -6.86 5.68 17.84
N ASP A 40 -7.79 5.27 16.98
CA ASP A 40 -8.63 4.11 17.21
C ASP A 40 -7.84 2.83 16.91
N PRO A 41 -7.65 1.94 17.92
CA PRO A 41 -6.89 0.70 17.69
C PRO A 41 -7.49 -0.21 16.63
N ALA A 42 -8.81 -0.23 16.49
CA ALA A 42 -9.48 -1.07 15.48
C ALA A 42 -9.17 -0.55 14.06
N VAL A 43 -9.22 0.76 13.86
CA VAL A 43 -8.86 1.39 12.58
C VAL A 43 -7.38 1.21 12.29
N SER A 44 -6.53 1.40 13.29
CA SER A 44 -5.09 1.21 13.16
C SER A 44 -4.75 -0.22 12.72
N ALA A 45 -5.42 -1.22 13.27
CA ALA A 45 -5.21 -2.62 12.87
C ALA A 45 -5.58 -2.86 11.40
N VAL A 46 -6.64 -2.23 10.91
CA VAL A 46 -7.01 -2.30 9.48
C VAL A 46 -5.92 -1.69 8.60
N LEU A 47 -5.39 -0.55 8.98
CA LEU A 47 -4.31 0.12 8.25
C LEU A 47 -3.00 -0.67 8.29
N ASP A 48 -2.69 -1.31 9.40
CA ASP A 48 -1.51 -2.19 9.52
C ASP A 48 -1.62 -3.38 8.57
N ARG A 49 -2.81 -3.96 8.47
CA ARG A 49 -3.07 -5.06 7.55
C ARG A 49 -2.96 -4.61 6.09
N ALA A 50 -3.46 -3.43 5.79
CA ALA A 50 -3.34 -2.83 4.46
C ALA A 50 -1.87 -2.53 4.13
N ALA A 51 -1.08 -2.05 5.07
CA ALA A 51 0.35 -1.83 4.87
C ALA A 51 1.09 -3.14 4.58
N THR A 52 0.71 -4.22 5.25
CA THR A 52 1.24 -5.56 4.94
C THR A 52 0.89 -5.96 3.51
N ALA A 53 -0.35 -5.74 3.09
CA ALA A 53 -0.77 -6.01 1.71
C ALA A 53 0.04 -5.20 0.70
N LEU A 54 0.29 -3.93 0.98
CA LEU A 54 1.12 -3.08 0.12
C LEU A 54 2.54 -3.65 -0.02
N GLY A 55 3.13 -4.09 1.08
CA GLY A 55 4.44 -4.75 1.06
C GLY A 55 4.44 -6.03 0.22
N GLU A 56 3.41 -6.86 0.33
CA GLU A 56 3.26 -8.06 -0.49
C GLU A 56 3.12 -7.72 -1.98
N LEU A 57 2.39 -6.66 -2.29
CA LEU A 57 2.25 -6.19 -3.68
C LEU A 57 3.60 -5.73 -4.25
N VAL A 58 4.39 -5.02 -3.45
CA VAL A 58 5.75 -4.60 -3.85
C VAL A 58 6.64 -5.83 -4.14
N VAL A 59 6.57 -6.86 -3.31
CA VAL A 59 7.32 -8.11 -3.54
C VAL A 59 6.91 -8.74 -4.87
N LEU A 60 5.62 -8.81 -5.17
CA LEU A 60 5.13 -9.32 -6.44
C LEU A 60 5.62 -8.49 -7.62
N ALA A 61 5.57 -7.17 -7.50
CA ALA A 61 6.04 -6.27 -8.56
C ALA A 61 7.53 -6.49 -8.84
N LYS A 62 8.35 -6.62 -7.80
CA LYS A 62 9.77 -6.90 -7.95
C LYS A 62 10.01 -8.25 -8.63
N GLN A 63 9.23 -9.26 -8.27
CA GLN A 63 9.34 -10.60 -8.85
C GLN A 63 9.02 -10.61 -10.34
N PHE A 64 7.96 -9.92 -10.76
CA PHE A 64 7.48 -9.97 -12.14
C PHE A 64 8.22 -9.03 -13.08
N TRP A 65 8.64 -7.86 -12.61
CA TRP A 65 9.23 -6.82 -13.47
C TRP A 65 10.68 -6.48 -13.11
N GLY A 66 11.15 -6.92 -11.97
CA GLY A 66 12.54 -6.72 -11.53
C GLY A 66 12.97 -5.27 -11.34
N PRO A 67 12.09 -4.31 -11.00
CA PRO A 67 12.51 -2.92 -10.90
C PRO A 67 13.49 -2.73 -9.74
N GLU A 68 14.45 -1.82 -9.92
CA GLU A 68 15.36 -1.43 -8.84
C GLU A 68 14.71 -0.41 -7.91
N LYS A 69 13.75 0.36 -8.43
CA LYS A 69 13.05 1.41 -7.70
C LYS A 69 11.56 1.31 -7.99
N ILE A 70 10.76 1.44 -6.95
CA ILE A 70 9.29 1.48 -7.05
C ILE A 70 8.82 2.78 -6.44
N LEU A 71 8.06 3.55 -7.23
CA LEU A 71 7.48 4.80 -6.80
C LEU A 71 6.05 4.55 -6.30
N LEU A 72 5.81 4.88 -5.03
CA LEU A 72 4.50 4.83 -4.42
C LEU A 72 3.91 6.22 -4.40
N THR A 73 2.84 6.44 -5.11
CA THR A 73 2.22 7.75 -5.25
C THR A 73 0.70 7.63 -5.40
N GLY A 74 0.04 8.76 -5.42
CA GLY A 74 -1.42 8.84 -5.54
C GLY A 74 -2.04 9.37 -4.25
N GLU A 75 -3.34 9.65 -4.30
CA GLU A 75 -4.06 10.22 -3.16
C GLU A 75 -4.05 9.31 -1.94
N GLY A 76 -4.14 8.00 -2.16
CA GLY A 76 -4.22 7.01 -1.09
C GLY A 76 -2.91 6.77 -0.34
N ILE A 77 -1.77 7.20 -0.88
CA ILE A 77 -0.49 6.93 -0.24
C ILE A 77 -0.35 7.60 1.12
N VAL A 78 -1.04 8.70 1.34
CA VAL A 78 -1.02 9.42 2.61
C VAL A 78 -1.43 8.55 3.79
N HIS A 79 -2.30 7.55 3.58
CA HIS A 79 -2.74 6.63 4.64
C HIS A 79 -1.61 5.71 5.12
N PHE A 80 -0.57 5.55 4.34
CA PHE A 80 0.52 4.62 4.60
C PHE A 80 1.83 5.29 5.03
N GLU A 81 1.90 6.63 5.03
CA GLU A 81 3.15 7.34 5.33
C GLU A 81 3.75 6.95 6.67
N ASP A 82 2.93 6.85 7.71
CA ASP A 82 3.39 6.48 9.05
C ASP A 82 3.63 4.97 9.21
N ARG A 83 3.33 4.19 8.18
CA ARG A 83 3.45 2.73 8.17
C ARG A 83 4.45 2.21 7.16
N MET A 84 5.25 3.10 6.57
CA MET A 84 6.25 2.70 5.57
C MET A 84 7.32 1.76 6.14
N ASP A 85 7.63 1.86 7.43
CA ASP A 85 8.55 0.92 8.07
C ASP A 85 7.99 -0.50 8.05
N ARG A 86 6.69 -0.66 8.25
CA ARG A 86 6.02 -1.95 8.14
C ARG A 86 6.06 -2.47 6.70
N VAL A 87 5.79 -1.62 5.72
CA VAL A 87 5.86 -1.99 4.30
C VAL A 87 7.26 -2.49 3.95
N ARG A 88 8.29 -1.74 4.32
CA ARG A 88 9.69 -2.12 4.08
C ARG A 88 10.08 -3.41 4.76
N ARG A 89 9.59 -3.63 5.98
CA ARG A 89 9.84 -4.87 6.73
C ARG A 89 9.23 -6.07 5.99
N VAL A 90 7.99 -5.95 5.52
CA VAL A 90 7.33 -7.03 4.76
C VAL A 90 8.11 -7.34 3.49
N VAL A 91 8.54 -6.32 2.76
CA VAL A 91 9.34 -6.49 1.55
C VAL A 91 10.64 -7.24 1.88
N SER A 92 11.33 -6.84 2.93
CA SER A 92 12.59 -7.46 3.34
C SER A 92 12.40 -8.92 3.77
N GLU A 93 11.34 -9.23 4.51
CA GLU A 93 11.08 -10.57 5.03
C GLU A 93 10.56 -11.55 3.98
N ARG A 94 9.80 -11.07 3.00
CA ARG A 94 9.10 -11.92 2.04
C ARG A 94 9.71 -11.95 0.65
N ARG A 95 10.79 -11.20 0.42
CA ARG A 95 11.54 -11.26 -0.83
C ARG A 95 12.24 -12.60 -0.97
N PHE A 96 12.52 -13.00 -2.20
CA PHE A 96 13.37 -14.18 -2.45
C PHE A 96 14.81 -13.88 -2.02
N GLU A 97 15.50 -14.88 -1.48
CA GLU A 97 16.84 -14.71 -0.89
C GLU A 97 17.87 -14.05 -1.82
N ASP A 98 17.79 -14.37 -3.11
CA ASP A 98 18.77 -13.89 -4.10
C ASP A 98 18.34 -12.58 -4.78
N ILE A 99 17.24 -11.97 -4.33
CA ILE A 99 16.71 -10.75 -4.93
C ILE A 99 16.82 -9.60 -3.93
N ASP A 100 17.59 -8.58 -4.30
CA ASP A 100 17.66 -7.37 -3.49
C ASP A 100 16.31 -6.66 -3.44
N PRO A 101 15.90 -6.11 -2.28
CA PRO A 101 14.66 -5.37 -2.21
C PRO A 101 14.75 -4.10 -3.08
N PRO A 102 13.64 -3.71 -3.73
CA PRO A 102 13.64 -2.46 -4.48
C PRO A 102 13.71 -1.26 -3.54
N GLU A 103 14.26 -0.16 -4.02
CA GLU A 103 14.14 1.11 -3.33
C GLU A 103 12.69 1.60 -3.43
N LEU A 104 12.08 1.90 -2.29
CA LEU A 104 10.71 2.44 -2.24
C LEU A 104 10.79 3.95 -2.09
N VAL A 105 10.18 4.67 -3.02
CA VAL A 105 10.10 6.12 -2.99
C VAL A 105 8.63 6.50 -2.83
N VAL A 106 8.32 7.23 -1.76
CA VAL A 106 6.99 7.78 -1.54
C VAL A 106 6.99 9.19 -2.10
N ALA A 107 6.09 9.47 -3.03
CA ALA A 107 5.98 10.77 -3.66
C ALA A 107 4.62 11.39 -3.38
N GLU A 108 4.60 12.66 -3.05
CA GLU A 108 3.36 13.41 -2.94
C GLU A 108 2.77 13.67 -4.33
N GLN A 109 1.50 14.07 -4.35
CA GLN A 109 0.75 14.28 -5.60
C GLN A 109 1.32 15.33 -6.54
N ASP A 110 2.19 16.19 -6.06
CA ASP A 110 2.69 17.35 -6.82
C ASP A 110 3.76 17.01 -7.86
N PHE A 111 4.14 15.75 -7.98
CA PHE A 111 5.11 15.31 -8.99
C PHE A 111 4.45 15.08 -10.33
N HIS A 112 3.92 16.13 -10.96
CA HIS A 112 3.12 15.99 -12.16
C HIS A 112 3.91 15.61 -13.41
N ALA A 113 5.06 16.22 -13.63
CA ALA A 113 5.74 16.09 -14.89
C ALA A 113 6.57 14.80 -15.00
N TRP A 114 7.48 14.58 -14.08
CA TRP A 114 8.41 13.45 -14.18
C TRP A 114 7.85 12.14 -13.66
N ALA A 115 6.95 12.20 -12.71
CA ALA A 115 6.38 11.00 -12.09
C ALA A 115 5.21 10.41 -12.89
N ARG A 116 4.73 11.10 -13.90
CA ARG A 116 3.49 10.72 -14.62
C ARG A 116 3.51 9.27 -15.12
N GLY A 117 4.56 8.86 -15.80
CA GLY A 117 4.68 7.49 -16.31
C GLY A 117 4.85 6.46 -15.20
N ALA A 118 5.73 6.74 -14.25
CA ALA A 118 5.99 5.85 -13.11
C ALA A 118 4.78 5.76 -12.19
N ALA A 119 4.08 6.88 -11.95
CA ALA A 119 2.87 6.90 -11.15
C ALA A 119 1.75 6.10 -11.80
N ALA A 120 1.57 6.19 -13.10
CA ALA A 120 0.57 5.42 -13.82
C ALA A 120 0.83 3.91 -13.67
N LEU A 121 2.07 3.48 -13.78
CA LEU A 121 2.44 2.07 -13.59
C LEU A 121 2.19 1.62 -12.15
N ALA A 122 2.65 2.38 -11.18
CA ALA A 122 2.48 2.05 -9.76
C ALA A 122 1.00 1.98 -9.37
N THR A 123 0.19 2.93 -9.83
CA THR A 123 -1.25 2.93 -9.58
C THR A 123 -1.92 1.71 -10.21
N ARG A 124 -1.55 1.38 -11.44
CA ARG A 124 -2.06 0.20 -12.12
C ARG A 124 -1.73 -1.07 -11.35
N LEU A 125 -0.50 -1.21 -10.89
CA LEU A 125 -0.10 -2.37 -10.08
C LEU A 125 -0.91 -2.48 -8.79
N SER A 126 -1.16 -1.39 -8.10
CA SER A 126 -1.92 -1.40 -6.86
C SER A 126 -3.41 -1.70 -7.06
N LEU A 127 -3.98 -1.32 -8.20
CA LEU A 127 -5.40 -1.53 -8.50
C LEU A 127 -5.70 -2.84 -9.22
N GLU A 128 -4.84 -3.27 -10.12
CA GLU A 128 -5.05 -4.46 -10.96
C GLU A 128 -4.51 -5.75 -10.32
N TYR A 129 -3.56 -5.64 -9.43
CA TYR A 129 -2.91 -6.75 -8.75
C TYR A 129 -3.18 -6.71 -7.25
#